data_d6da682bdae6a9297dac9ff386a093e5
#
_entry.id   d6da682bdae6a9297dac9ff386a093e5
#
_cell.length_a   1.000
_cell.length_b   1.000
_cell.length_c   1.000
_cell.angle_alpha   90.00
_cell.angle_beta   90.00
_cell.angle_gamma   90.00
#
_symmetry.space_group_name_H-M   'P 1'
#
loop_
_entity.id
_entity.type
_entity.pdbx_description
1 polymer ?
#
loop_
_entity_poly.entity_id
_entity_poly.type
_entity_poly.pdbx_seq_one_letter_code
_entity_poly.pdbx_strand_id
1 'polypeptide(L)'
;MTNDTAPAWKVWGALWTIYIVWGSTYLAIRVMVETVPPLLGAGTRFLVAGAVMVVVLSFRRSVRPTRAQLLSALLVGILLPGANAVVTVAEQEVPSSLAALLIASVPLWVILLRRSAGEPVPRASVGAVLVGFAGVALLLRPGEQSGDATLLGLVACVIAALMWASGSFASPKLQLPRDGLVSTAWQMLLGGLVITIVGLAVGEAGDVEPAAFSARSLVALAYLVAVGSWFAFTAYAWLLQNAPISRVATYAYVNPVVAIVLGWLVLDEVITPITLIGAAIIVVSVFLVVRIEAGLRANVKRERHGGGQIGTAAALERDG
;
A
#
# COMPACT_ATOMS: atom_id res chain seq x y z
N MET A 1 -28.69 -2.51 18.52
CA MET A 1 -27.81 -1.84 17.55
C MET A 1 -27.89 -2.63 16.26
N THR A 2 -28.66 -2.17 15.31
CA THR A 2 -28.84 -2.75 13.98
C THR A 2 -27.48 -2.80 13.29
N ASN A 3 -27.00 -4.01 12.98
CA ASN A 3 -25.86 -4.21 12.08
C ASN A 3 -26.29 -3.76 10.66
N ASP A 4 -26.32 -2.47 10.40
CA ASP A 4 -26.45 -1.94 9.06
C ASP A 4 -25.10 -2.19 8.34
N THR A 5 -24.95 -3.41 7.86
CA THR A 5 -23.85 -3.72 6.93
C THR A 5 -24.09 -2.91 5.67
N ALA A 6 -23.09 -2.12 5.28
CA ALA A 6 -23.18 -1.31 4.06
C ALA A 6 -23.64 -2.17 2.87
N PRO A 7 -24.48 -1.67 1.96
CA PRO A 7 -24.97 -2.42 0.82
C PRO A 7 -23.81 -3.03 0.02
N ALA A 8 -23.95 -4.29 -0.39
CA ALA A 8 -22.89 -5.06 -1.05
C ALA A 8 -22.33 -4.33 -2.28
N TRP A 9 -23.18 -3.64 -3.06
CA TRP A 9 -22.73 -2.90 -4.24
C TRP A 9 -21.80 -1.73 -3.90
N LYS A 10 -21.98 -1.04 -2.75
CA LYS A 10 -21.06 0.02 -2.31
C LYS A 10 -19.70 -0.56 -1.92
N VAL A 11 -19.70 -1.70 -1.22
CA VAL A 11 -18.47 -2.40 -0.85
C VAL A 11 -17.69 -2.85 -2.09
N TRP A 12 -18.39 -3.47 -3.06
CA TRP A 12 -17.76 -3.89 -4.31
C TRP A 12 -17.29 -2.69 -5.16
N GLY A 13 -18.07 -1.62 -5.24
CA GLY A 13 -17.67 -0.40 -5.93
C GLY A 13 -16.40 0.21 -5.34
N ALA A 14 -16.31 0.31 -4.02
CA ALA A 14 -15.10 0.81 -3.35
C ALA A 14 -13.90 -0.15 -3.50
N LEU A 15 -14.12 -1.48 -3.51
CA LEU A 15 -13.06 -2.46 -3.78
C LEU A 15 -12.53 -2.32 -5.21
N TRP A 16 -13.41 -2.26 -6.21
CA TRP A 16 -12.98 -2.05 -7.60
C TRP A 16 -12.25 -0.71 -7.76
N THR A 17 -12.68 0.33 -7.04
CA THR A 17 -11.95 1.60 -7.02
C THR A 17 -10.49 1.41 -6.58
N ILE A 18 -10.24 0.77 -5.43
CA ILE A 18 -8.87 0.58 -4.96
C ILE A 18 -8.07 -0.39 -5.82
N TYR A 19 -8.71 -1.41 -6.42
CA TYR A 19 -8.05 -2.35 -7.33
C TYR A 19 -7.52 -1.65 -8.59
N ILE A 20 -8.40 -0.92 -9.26
CA ILE A 20 -8.06 -0.25 -10.52
C ILE A 20 -7.16 0.95 -10.25
N VAL A 21 -7.53 1.80 -9.29
CA VAL A 21 -6.78 3.04 -9.04
C VAL A 21 -5.38 2.74 -8.52
N TRP A 22 -5.22 1.91 -7.48
CA TRP A 22 -3.88 1.62 -6.97
C TRP A 22 -3.07 0.72 -7.92
N GLY A 23 -3.72 -0.18 -8.66
CA GLY A 23 -3.05 -0.95 -9.70
C GLY A 23 -2.53 -0.07 -10.85
N SER A 24 -3.25 1.00 -11.20
CA SER A 24 -2.82 1.94 -12.25
C SER A 24 -1.85 3.02 -11.76
N THR A 25 -1.60 3.15 -10.44
CA THR A 25 -0.62 4.13 -9.94
C THR A 25 0.80 3.84 -10.41
N TYR A 26 1.18 2.58 -10.59
CA TYR A 26 2.48 2.20 -11.13
C TYR A 26 2.65 2.72 -12.57
N LEU A 27 1.67 2.48 -13.43
CA LEU A 27 1.65 3.07 -14.78
C LEU A 27 1.77 4.60 -14.73
N ALA A 28 1.00 5.25 -13.86
CA ALA A 28 1.03 6.71 -13.77
C ALA A 28 2.37 7.24 -13.23
N ILE A 29 3.01 6.52 -12.30
CA ILE A 29 4.36 6.85 -11.80
C ILE A 29 5.35 6.73 -12.96
N ARG A 30 5.36 5.63 -13.71
CA ARG A 30 6.24 5.42 -14.86
C ARG A 30 6.13 6.52 -15.89
N VAL A 31 4.91 6.96 -16.20
CA VAL A 31 4.65 8.08 -17.12
C VAL A 31 5.09 9.43 -16.52
N MET A 32 4.89 9.65 -15.23
CA MET A 32 5.29 10.89 -14.57
C MET A 32 6.81 11.08 -14.62
N VAL A 33 7.58 10.04 -14.34
CA VAL A 33 9.05 10.13 -14.26
C VAL A 33 9.73 10.25 -15.65
N GLU A 34 8.97 10.17 -16.76
CA GLU A 34 9.51 10.43 -18.09
C GLU A 34 10.11 11.85 -18.21
N THR A 35 9.50 12.83 -17.53
CA THR A 35 9.95 14.23 -17.62
C THR A 35 9.95 14.99 -16.29
N VAL A 36 9.36 14.42 -15.23
CA VAL A 36 9.32 15.05 -13.90
C VAL A 36 10.33 14.35 -12.98
N PRO A 37 11.21 15.09 -12.28
CA PRO A 37 12.14 14.51 -11.33
C PRO A 37 11.43 13.66 -10.29
N PRO A 38 11.89 12.42 -10.02
CA PRO A 38 11.12 11.41 -9.31
C PRO A 38 10.78 11.79 -7.86
N LEU A 39 11.74 12.27 -7.08
CA LEU A 39 11.49 12.62 -5.68
C LEU A 39 10.66 13.91 -5.56
N LEU A 40 10.92 14.92 -6.40
CA LEU A 40 10.11 16.14 -6.40
C LEU A 40 8.69 15.86 -6.90
N GLY A 41 8.52 14.97 -7.87
CA GLY A 41 7.20 14.50 -8.32
C GLY A 41 6.45 13.77 -7.23
N ALA A 42 7.09 12.80 -6.56
CA ALA A 42 6.49 12.07 -5.43
C ALA A 42 6.22 12.99 -4.23
N GLY A 43 7.15 13.89 -3.92
CA GLY A 43 6.98 14.90 -2.86
C GLY A 43 5.80 15.81 -3.13
N THR A 44 5.70 16.38 -4.31
CA THR A 44 4.57 17.22 -4.75
C THR A 44 3.24 16.45 -4.65
N ARG A 45 3.20 15.20 -5.14
CA ARG A 45 2.02 14.35 -5.03
C ARG A 45 1.49 14.29 -3.61
N PHE A 46 2.34 13.93 -2.64
CA PHE A 46 1.91 13.72 -1.26
C PHE A 46 1.72 15.03 -0.48
N LEU A 47 2.53 16.06 -0.75
CA LEU A 47 2.34 17.39 -0.16
C LEU A 47 0.98 17.97 -0.56
N VAL A 48 0.69 18.01 -1.85
CA VAL A 48 -0.59 18.57 -2.36
C VAL A 48 -1.76 17.75 -1.88
N ALA A 49 -1.71 16.42 -1.99
CA ALA A 49 -2.79 15.57 -1.51
C ALA A 49 -3.02 15.72 0.00
N GLY A 50 -1.95 15.70 0.80
CA GLY A 50 -2.04 15.87 2.25
C GLY A 50 -2.55 17.26 2.64
N ALA A 51 -2.05 18.32 2.03
CA ALA A 51 -2.50 19.70 2.28
C ALA A 51 -3.98 19.88 1.95
N VAL A 52 -4.42 19.44 0.77
CA VAL A 52 -5.84 19.50 0.37
C VAL A 52 -6.71 18.72 1.35
N MET A 53 -6.29 17.50 1.75
CA MET A 53 -7.04 16.72 2.74
C MET A 53 -7.13 17.42 4.09
N VAL A 54 -6.02 18.00 4.61
CA VAL A 54 -6.03 18.75 5.87
C VAL A 54 -6.99 19.93 5.78
N VAL A 55 -6.93 20.73 4.70
CA VAL A 55 -7.83 21.87 4.48
C VAL A 55 -9.29 21.42 4.41
N VAL A 56 -9.62 20.45 3.56
CA VAL A 56 -11.01 19.98 3.40
C VAL A 56 -11.56 19.38 4.69
N LEU A 57 -10.77 18.59 5.41
CA LEU A 57 -11.20 17.98 6.65
C LEU A 57 -11.36 19.02 7.78
N SER A 58 -10.59 20.12 7.77
CA SER A 58 -10.69 21.19 8.78
C SER A 58 -12.05 21.86 8.85
N PHE A 59 -12.81 21.86 7.75
CA PHE A 59 -14.17 22.41 7.72
C PHE A 59 -15.21 21.54 8.45
N ARG A 60 -14.91 20.26 8.68
CA ARG A 60 -15.89 19.29 9.22
C ARG A 60 -15.39 18.52 10.44
N ARG A 61 -14.09 18.57 10.75
CA ARG A 61 -13.43 17.74 11.75
C ARG A 61 -12.33 18.53 12.46
N SER A 62 -11.97 18.07 13.66
CA SER A 62 -10.74 18.58 14.30
C SER A 62 -9.53 17.93 13.63
N VAL A 63 -8.69 18.73 13.00
CA VAL A 63 -7.45 18.31 12.33
C VAL A 63 -6.19 18.66 13.13
N ARG A 64 -6.35 19.04 14.40
CA ARG A 64 -5.23 19.45 15.28
C ARG A 64 -4.67 18.24 16.02
N PRO A 65 -3.61 17.59 15.54
CA PRO A 65 -2.97 16.49 16.24
C PRO A 65 -2.10 17.00 17.39
N THR A 66 -1.90 16.15 18.39
CA THR A 66 -0.89 16.38 19.44
C THR A 66 0.52 16.21 18.87
N ARG A 67 1.54 16.67 19.60
CA ARG A 67 2.95 16.46 19.21
C ARG A 67 3.29 14.97 19.01
N ALA A 68 2.80 14.09 19.89
CA ALA A 68 3.02 12.66 19.78
C ALA A 68 2.37 12.08 18.52
N GLN A 69 1.16 12.55 18.17
CA GLN A 69 0.49 12.15 16.93
C GLN A 69 1.21 12.66 15.68
N LEU A 70 1.77 13.87 15.70
CA LEU A 70 2.58 14.39 14.58
C LEU A 70 3.86 13.57 14.38
N LEU A 71 4.58 13.23 15.45
CA LEU A 71 5.78 12.40 15.36
C LEU A 71 5.46 11.00 14.85
N SER A 72 4.34 10.41 15.30
CA SER A 72 3.85 9.12 14.78
C SER A 72 3.46 9.21 13.30
N ALA A 73 2.76 10.28 12.91
CA ALA A 73 2.39 10.52 11.52
C ALA A 73 3.61 10.76 10.62
N LEU A 74 4.64 11.47 11.12
CA LEU A 74 5.91 11.67 10.43
C LEU A 74 6.62 10.32 10.18
N LEU A 75 6.75 9.49 11.22
CA LEU A 75 7.37 8.17 11.08
C LEU A 75 6.65 7.31 10.03
N VAL A 76 5.32 7.25 10.10
CA VAL A 76 4.53 6.50 9.11
C VAL A 76 4.61 7.15 7.72
N GLY A 77 4.67 8.50 7.66
CA GLY A 77 4.87 9.27 6.44
C GLY A 77 6.22 8.97 5.76
N ILE A 78 7.28 8.81 6.53
CA ILE A 78 8.59 8.37 6.02
C ILE A 78 8.51 6.93 5.50
N LEU A 79 7.75 6.06 6.16
CA LEU A 79 7.69 4.64 5.81
C LEU A 79 6.72 4.36 4.64
N LEU A 80 5.51 4.93 4.61
CA LEU A 80 4.53 4.63 3.56
C LEU A 80 4.67 5.57 2.34
N PRO A 81 4.50 6.90 2.44
CA PRO A 81 4.84 7.81 1.34
C PRO A 81 6.28 7.68 0.87
N GLY A 82 7.25 7.52 1.80
CA GLY A 82 8.65 7.29 1.46
C GLY A 82 8.89 6.02 0.66
N ALA A 83 8.20 4.92 0.98
CA ALA A 83 8.25 3.71 0.15
C ALA A 83 7.76 3.99 -1.28
N ASN A 84 6.69 4.78 -1.44
CA ASN A 84 6.23 5.22 -2.77
C ASN A 84 7.29 6.07 -3.50
N ALA A 85 8.01 6.94 -2.78
CA ALA A 85 9.10 7.71 -3.38
C ALA A 85 10.23 6.81 -3.87
N VAL A 86 10.59 5.77 -3.10
CA VAL A 86 11.59 4.77 -3.53
C VAL A 86 11.10 4.01 -4.77
N VAL A 87 9.82 3.62 -4.83
CA VAL A 87 9.22 3.04 -6.06
C VAL A 87 9.32 4.03 -7.22
N THR A 88 9.01 5.31 -6.99
CA THR A 88 9.05 6.33 -8.04
C THR A 88 10.46 6.48 -8.63
N VAL A 89 11.49 6.44 -7.79
CA VAL A 89 12.89 6.41 -8.26
C VAL A 89 13.19 5.13 -9.04
N ALA A 90 12.77 3.98 -8.51
CA ALA A 90 13.01 2.68 -9.15
C ALA A 90 12.34 2.57 -10.53
N GLU A 91 11.16 3.13 -10.71
CA GLU A 91 10.42 3.09 -11.97
C GLU A 91 11.04 3.94 -13.09
N GLN A 92 12.12 4.69 -12.86
CA GLN A 92 12.94 5.24 -13.94
C GLN A 92 13.59 4.14 -14.78
N GLU A 93 13.93 3.00 -14.13
CA GLU A 93 14.68 1.88 -14.72
C GLU A 93 13.92 0.54 -14.65
N VAL A 94 12.83 0.45 -13.88
CA VAL A 94 12.05 -0.77 -13.68
C VAL A 94 10.68 -0.61 -14.33
N PRO A 95 10.22 -1.56 -15.16
CA PRO A 95 8.87 -1.58 -15.69
C PRO A 95 7.81 -1.55 -14.59
N SER A 96 6.70 -0.85 -14.84
CA SER A 96 5.63 -0.65 -13.86
C SER A 96 5.00 -1.96 -13.39
N SER A 97 4.87 -2.94 -14.30
CA SER A 97 4.40 -4.29 -14.00
C SER A 97 5.30 -5.02 -13.00
N LEU A 98 6.62 -4.90 -13.18
CA LEU A 98 7.60 -5.57 -12.33
C LEU A 98 7.70 -4.90 -10.95
N ALA A 99 7.67 -3.57 -10.91
CA ALA A 99 7.59 -2.81 -9.65
C ALA A 99 6.35 -3.23 -8.83
N ALA A 100 5.17 -3.28 -9.46
CA ALA A 100 3.94 -3.71 -8.81
C ALA A 100 4.03 -5.14 -8.24
N LEU A 101 4.67 -6.07 -8.97
CA LEU A 101 4.87 -7.44 -8.52
C LEU A 101 5.78 -7.52 -7.29
N LEU A 102 6.89 -6.77 -7.27
CA LEU A 102 7.78 -6.74 -6.12
C LEU A 102 7.12 -6.12 -4.89
N ILE A 103 6.33 -5.05 -5.08
CA ILE A 103 5.55 -4.43 -4.01
C ILE A 103 4.44 -5.36 -3.50
N ALA A 104 3.89 -6.26 -4.32
CA ALA A 104 2.93 -7.26 -3.86
C ALA A 104 3.49 -8.19 -2.77
N SER A 105 4.80 -8.23 -2.56
CA SER A 105 5.44 -8.96 -1.46
C SER A 105 5.21 -8.35 -0.06
N VAL A 106 4.63 -7.15 0.05
CA VAL A 106 4.36 -6.47 1.34
C VAL A 106 3.72 -7.38 2.41
N PRO A 107 2.67 -8.17 2.13
CA PRO A 107 2.09 -9.06 3.14
C PRO A 107 3.07 -10.12 3.65
N LEU A 108 4.02 -10.55 2.83
CA LEU A 108 5.06 -11.51 3.21
C LEU A 108 6.01 -10.88 4.23
N TRP A 109 6.43 -9.65 4.00
CA TRP A 109 7.25 -8.88 4.94
C TRP A 109 6.53 -8.62 6.27
N VAL A 110 5.23 -8.31 6.23
CA VAL A 110 4.42 -8.13 7.45
C VAL A 110 4.42 -9.40 8.31
N ILE A 111 4.31 -10.59 7.71
CA ILE A 111 4.38 -11.87 8.43
C ILE A 111 5.75 -12.07 9.08
N LEU A 112 6.85 -11.74 8.38
CA LEU A 112 8.20 -11.80 8.95
C LEU A 112 8.38 -10.85 10.12
N LEU A 113 7.92 -9.59 10.00
CA LEU A 113 7.99 -8.60 11.07
C LEU A 113 7.17 -9.03 12.30
N ARG A 114 5.98 -9.59 12.11
CA ARG A 114 5.17 -10.16 13.20
C ARG A 114 5.89 -11.32 13.87
N ARG A 115 6.49 -12.22 13.10
CA ARG A 115 7.25 -13.36 13.62
C ARG A 115 8.48 -12.92 14.41
N SER A 116 9.23 -11.92 13.91
CA SER A 116 10.40 -11.36 14.59
C SER A 116 10.05 -10.63 15.89
N ALA A 117 8.84 -10.04 15.94
CA ALA A 117 8.31 -9.41 17.15
C ALA A 117 7.71 -10.41 18.17
N GLY A 118 7.83 -11.72 17.95
CA GLY A 118 7.31 -12.76 18.83
C GLY A 118 5.79 -12.96 18.73
N GLU A 119 5.11 -12.34 17.75
CA GLU A 119 3.69 -12.57 17.56
C GLU A 119 3.45 -14.00 17.02
N PRO A 120 2.38 -14.70 17.48
CA PRO A 120 2.06 -16.03 16.97
C PRO A 120 1.70 -15.98 15.48
N VAL A 121 2.45 -16.70 14.67
CA VAL A 121 2.24 -16.84 13.24
C VAL A 121 2.09 -18.31 12.88
N PRO A 122 1.04 -18.71 12.13
CA PRO A 122 0.86 -20.10 11.72
C PRO A 122 2.04 -20.60 10.88
N ARG A 123 2.40 -21.86 11.05
CA ARG A 123 3.44 -22.50 10.22
C ARG A 123 3.09 -22.46 8.73
N ALA A 124 1.80 -22.60 8.40
CA ALA A 124 1.33 -22.50 7.01
C ALA A 124 1.57 -21.10 6.40
N SER A 125 1.39 -20.00 7.18
CA SER A 125 1.72 -18.64 6.73
C SER A 125 3.23 -18.51 6.47
N VAL A 126 4.08 -19.09 7.33
CA VAL A 126 5.54 -19.09 7.14
C VAL A 126 5.91 -19.86 5.87
N GLY A 127 5.32 -21.04 5.62
CA GLY A 127 5.54 -21.78 4.38
C GLY A 127 5.16 -20.99 3.13
N ALA A 128 3.98 -20.34 3.14
CA ALA A 128 3.55 -19.48 2.04
C ALA A 128 4.52 -18.30 1.82
N VAL A 129 5.02 -17.67 2.90
CA VAL A 129 6.02 -16.60 2.82
C VAL A 129 7.30 -17.06 2.14
N LEU A 130 7.84 -18.23 2.49
CA LEU A 130 9.04 -18.77 1.87
C LEU A 130 8.86 -19.00 0.37
N VAL A 131 7.71 -19.56 -0.04
CA VAL A 131 7.37 -19.73 -1.47
C VAL A 131 7.26 -18.37 -2.16
N GLY A 132 6.63 -17.37 -1.54
CA GLY A 132 6.52 -16.03 -2.10
C GLY A 132 7.87 -15.35 -2.30
N PHE A 133 8.79 -15.48 -1.35
CA PHE A 133 10.16 -14.96 -1.51
C PHE A 133 10.97 -15.71 -2.57
N ALA A 134 10.69 -16.98 -2.84
CA ALA A 134 11.27 -17.66 -4.00
C ALA A 134 10.81 -17.02 -5.32
N GLY A 135 9.54 -16.58 -5.40
CA GLY A 135 9.03 -15.77 -6.53
C GLY A 135 9.73 -14.42 -6.65
N VAL A 136 9.94 -13.70 -5.52
CA VAL A 136 10.70 -12.44 -5.51
C VAL A 136 12.14 -12.68 -5.99
N ALA A 137 12.81 -13.71 -5.47
CA ALA A 137 14.18 -14.05 -5.87
C ALA A 137 14.28 -14.42 -7.37
N LEU A 138 13.24 -15.06 -7.92
CA LEU A 138 13.17 -15.33 -9.35
C LEU A 138 13.13 -14.04 -10.17
N LEU A 139 12.35 -13.04 -9.74
CA LEU A 139 12.26 -11.75 -10.43
C LEU A 139 13.52 -10.88 -10.27
N LEU A 140 14.36 -11.14 -9.27
CA LEU A 140 15.63 -10.42 -9.06
C LEU A 140 16.78 -10.96 -9.91
N ARG A 141 16.59 -12.01 -10.73
CA ARG A 141 17.66 -12.58 -11.54
C ARG A 141 18.08 -11.61 -12.65
N PRO A 142 19.36 -11.24 -12.77
CA PRO A 142 19.84 -10.38 -13.84
C PRO A 142 19.66 -11.02 -15.24
N GLY A 143 19.26 -10.19 -16.23
CA GLY A 143 19.27 -10.58 -17.65
C GLY A 143 18.05 -11.35 -18.16
N GLU A 144 17.09 -11.69 -17.29
CA GLU A 144 15.90 -12.45 -17.70
C GLU A 144 14.59 -11.66 -17.55
N GLN A 145 14.68 -10.38 -17.15
CA GLN A 145 13.53 -9.50 -16.96
C GLN A 145 13.17 -8.74 -18.26
N SER A 146 11.93 -8.30 -18.33
CA SER A 146 11.47 -7.43 -19.39
C SER A 146 12.16 -6.05 -19.33
N GLY A 147 12.77 -5.65 -20.43
CA GLY A 147 13.38 -4.33 -20.57
C GLY A 147 14.72 -4.17 -19.85
N ASP A 148 15.17 -2.92 -19.71
CA ASP A 148 16.47 -2.54 -19.13
C ASP A 148 16.43 -2.45 -17.59
N ALA A 149 15.62 -3.31 -16.91
CA ALA A 149 15.49 -3.29 -15.46
C ALA A 149 16.85 -3.56 -14.78
N THR A 150 17.33 -2.57 -14.02
CA THR A 150 18.59 -2.74 -13.27
C THR A 150 18.36 -3.50 -11.97
N LEU A 151 19.36 -4.24 -11.52
CA LEU A 151 19.33 -4.91 -10.22
C LEU A 151 19.13 -3.91 -9.07
N LEU A 152 19.69 -2.70 -9.19
CA LEU A 152 19.54 -1.65 -8.18
C LEU A 152 18.08 -1.20 -8.07
N GLY A 153 17.40 -0.96 -9.20
CA GLY A 153 15.98 -0.61 -9.24
C GLY A 153 15.09 -1.72 -8.67
N LEU A 154 15.38 -2.99 -9.01
CA LEU A 154 14.64 -4.13 -8.46
C LEU A 154 14.82 -4.25 -6.94
N VAL A 155 16.05 -4.10 -6.42
CA VAL A 155 16.33 -4.10 -4.99
C VAL A 155 15.64 -2.92 -4.30
N ALA A 156 15.62 -1.73 -4.94
CA ALA A 156 14.89 -0.57 -4.43
C ALA A 156 13.39 -0.87 -4.25
N CYS A 157 12.75 -1.57 -5.19
CA CYS A 157 11.36 -2.01 -5.05
C CYS A 157 11.17 -2.96 -3.84
N VAL A 158 12.12 -3.88 -3.60
CA VAL A 158 12.06 -4.77 -2.43
C VAL A 158 12.23 -3.99 -1.12
N ILE A 159 13.13 -3.01 -1.09
CA ILE A 159 13.30 -2.10 0.05
C ILE A 159 12.01 -1.29 0.28
N ALA A 160 11.39 -0.78 -0.77
CA ALA A 160 10.11 -0.08 -0.70
C ALA A 160 9.01 -0.98 -0.12
N ALA A 161 8.94 -2.25 -0.54
CA ALA A 161 8.00 -3.22 0.03
C ALA A 161 8.22 -3.45 1.53
N LEU A 162 9.49 -3.55 1.97
CA LEU A 162 9.84 -3.67 3.39
C LEU A 162 9.51 -2.40 4.18
N MET A 163 9.77 -1.20 3.63
CA MET A 163 9.39 0.08 4.24
C MET A 163 7.87 0.16 4.43
N TRP A 164 7.10 -0.17 3.39
CA TRP A 164 5.64 -0.20 3.46
C TRP A 164 5.13 -1.19 4.49
N ALA A 165 5.68 -2.40 4.52
CA ALA A 165 5.35 -3.42 5.52
C ALA A 165 5.67 -2.94 6.94
N SER A 166 6.82 -2.29 7.15
CA SER A 166 7.25 -1.75 8.44
C SER A 166 6.30 -0.65 8.92
N GLY A 167 5.92 0.28 8.05
CA GLY A 167 4.94 1.32 8.37
C GLY A 167 3.56 0.73 8.70
N SER A 168 3.10 -0.25 7.92
CA SER A 168 1.84 -0.94 8.16
C SER A 168 1.83 -1.72 9.48
N PHE A 169 2.95 -2.38 9.81
CA PHE A 169 3.12 -3.12 11.07
C PHE A 169 3.22 -2.19 12.29
N ALA A 170 3.87 -1.03 12.14
CA ALA A 170 4.05 -0.07 13.22
C ALA A 170 2.78 0.76 13.48
N SER A 171 2.02 1.12 12.45
CA SER A 171 0.86 2.03 12.54
C SER A 171 -0.12 1.72 13.67
N PRO A 172 -0.56 0.47 13.91
CA PRO A 172 -1.47 0.15 15.00
C PRO A 172 -0.87 0.30 16.40
N LYS A 173 0.47 0.35 16.50
CA LYS A 173 1.23 0.44 17.75
C LYS A 173 1.60 1.88 18.11
N LEU A 174 1.35 2.83 17.21
CA LEU A 174 1.69 4.24 17.35
C LEU A 174 0.49 5.09 17.75
N GLN A 175 0.77 6.24 18.38
CA GLN A 175 -0.24 7.23 18.73
C GLN A 175 -0.61 8.06 17.49
N LEU A 176 -1.44 7.52 16.62
CA LEU A 176 -1.97 8.23 15.46
C LEU A 176 -3.31 8.92 15.78
N PRO A 177 -3.72 9.95 15.03
CA PRO A 177 -5.07 10.52 15.11
C PRO A 177 -6.12 9.42 14.97
N ARG A 178 -7.16 9.47 15.82
CA ARG A 178 -8.24 8.45 15.82
C ARG A 178 -9.03 8.42 14.51
N ASP A 179 -9.18 9.58 13.87
CA ASP A 179 -9.80 9.66 12.54
C ASP A 179 -8.78 9.21 11.48
N GLY A 180 -9.07 8.14 10.77
CA GLY A 180 -8.18 7.56 9.76
C GLY A 180 -7.86 8.52 8.61
N LEU A 181 -8.82 9.36 8.18
CA LEU A 181 -8.58 10.35 7.13
C LEU A 181 -7.67 11.48 7.62
N VAL A 182 -7.87 11.96 8.84
CA VAL A 182 -6.98 12.95 9.46
C VAL A 182 -5.58 12.38 9.64
N SER A 183 -5.47 11.12 10.08
CA SER A 183 -4.20 10.43 10.20
C SER A 183 -3.47 10.33 8.85
N THR A 184 -4.17 9.89 7.80
CA THR A 184 -3.63 9.78 6.44
C THR A 184 -3.20 11.13 5.87
N ALA A 185 -4.02 12.18 6.09
CA ALA A 185 -3.70 13.52 5.62
C ALA A 185 -2.36 14.03 6.19
N TRP A 186 -2.14 13.85 7.50
CA TRP A 186 -0.88 14.24 8.14
C TRP A 186 0.31 13.35 7.73
N GLN A 187 0.10 12.06 7.55
CA GLN A 187 1.14 11.16 7.02
C GLN A 187 1.59 11.58 5.62
N MET A 188 0.64 11.90 4.74
CA MET A 188 0.94 12.39 3.39
C MET A 188 1.65 13.73 3.42
N LEU A 189 1.15 14.69 4.20
CA LEU A 189 1.72 16.04 4.28
C LEU A 189 3.17 16.00 4.80
N LEU A 190 3.39 15.32 5.92
CA LEU A 190 4.73 15.23 6.55
C LEU A 190 5.67 14.35 5.73
N GLY A 191 5.20 13.22 5.22
CA GLY A 191 5.97 12.35 4.32
C GLY A 191 6.34 13.05 3.03
N GLY A 192 5.38 13.74 2.39
CA GLY A 192 5.63 14.54 1.19
C GLY A 192 6.65 15.66 1.42
N LEU A 193 6.60 16.33 2.59
CA LEU A 193 7.59 17.32 2.98
C LEU A 193 9.00 16.73 3.06
N VAL A 194 9.15 15.57 3.74
CA VAL A 194 10.44 14.88 3.86
C VAL A 194 10.96 14.47 2.47
N ILE A 195 10.10 13.88 1.64
CA ILE A 195 10.48 13.45 0.29
C ILE A 195 10.96 14.65 -0.55
N THR A 196 10.24 15.78 -0.49
CA THR A 196 10.64 17.02 -1.17
C THR A 196 11.98 17.54 -0.68
N ILE A 197 12.20 17.56 0.65
CA ILE A 197 13.49 17.97 1.21
C ILE A 197 14.62 17.04 0.75
N VAL A 198 14.40 15.74 0.69
CA VAL A 198 15.38 14.78 0.17
C VAL A 198 15.64 15.03 -1.32
N GLY A 199 14.61 15.22 -2.16
CA GLY A 199 14.78 15.53 -3.57
C GLY A 199 15.61 16.80 -3.80
N LEU A 200 15.35 17.86 -3.02
CA LEU A 200 16.16 19.07 -3.05
C LEU A 200 17.61 18.83 -2.61
N ALA A 201 17.81 18.04 -1.56
CA ALA A 201 19.13 17.75 -1.00
C ALA A 201 20.01 16.89 -1.92
N VAL A 202 19.40 15.99 -2.74
CA VAL A 202 20.13 15.20 -3.73
C VAL A 202 20.34 15.94 -5.05
N GLY A 203 19.82 17.17 -5.18
CA GLY A 203 20.09 18.05 -6.31
C GLY A 203 19.04 18.02 -7.43
N GLU A 204 17.90 17.34 -7.27
CA GLU A 204 16.84 17.30 -8.30
C GLU A 204 16.30 18.70 -8.67
N ALA A 205 16.55 19.73 -7.85
CA ALA A 205 16.19 21.10 -8.21
C ALA A 205 16.91 21.58 -9.48
N GLY A 206 18.11 21.07 -9.76
CA GLY A 206 18.87 21.33 -10.97
C GLY A 206 18.26 20.70 -12.24
N ASP A 207 17.46 19.63 -12.05
CA ASP A 207 16.83 18.90 -13.14
C ASP A 207 15.41 19.42 -13.44
N VAL A 208 14.95 20.44 -12.69
CA VAL A 208 13.62 21.04 -12.89
C VAL A 208 13.66 21.99 -14.07
N GLU A 209 13.25 21.52 -15.23
CA GLU A 209 13.03 22.33 -16.44
C GLU A 209 11.53 22.36 -16.77
N PRO A 210 10.76 23.34 -16.27
CA PRO A 210 9.30 23.38 -16.47
C PRO A 210 8.87 23.35 -17.94
N ALA A 211 9.70 23.86 -18.85
CA ALA A 211 9.45 23.81 -20.29
C ALA A 211 9.62 22.41 -20.91
N ALA A 212 10.37 21.53 -20.25
CA ALA A 212 10.57 20.13 -20.65
C ALA A 212 9.47 19.20 -20.13
N PHE A 213 8.64 19.63 -19.18
CA PHE A 213 7.56 18.81 -18.63
C PHE A 213 6.51 18.52 -19.69
N SER A 214 6.34 17.25 -20.04
CA SER A 214 5.30 16.83 -20.98
C SER A 214 3.91 16.96 -20.37
N ALA A 215 2.92 17.29 -21.19
CA ALA A 215 1.52 17.28 -20.75
C ALA A 215 1.11 15.89 -20.20
N ARG A 216 1.66 14.82 -20.78
CA ARG A 216 1.43 13.43 -20.36
C ARG A 216 1.91 13.20 -18.92
N SER A 217 3.13 13.62 -18.57
CA SER A 217 3.69 13.50 -17.23
C SER A 217 2.95 14.37 -16.21
N LEU A 218 2.55 15.58 -16.59
CA LEU A 218 1.77 16.46 -15.71
C LEU A 218 0.35 15.92 -15.44
N VAL A 219 -0.30 15.35 -16.44
CA VAL A 219 -1.61 14.67 -16.27
C VAL A 219 -1.45 13.44 -15.38
N ALA A 220 -0.36 12.67 -15.54
CA ALA A 220 -0.07 11.53 -14.67
C ALA A 220 0.15 11.99 -13.21
N LEU A 221 0.89 13.07 -12.98
CA LEU A 221 1.05 13.65 -11.64
C LEU A 221 -0.29 14.13 -11.05
N ALA A 222 -1.10 14.84 -11.81
CA ALA A 222 -2.43 15.28 -11.39
C ALA A 222 -3.34 14.08 -11.05
N TYR A 223 -3.30 13.03 -11.86
CA TYR A 223 -4.00 11.76 -11.58
C TYR A 223 -3.52 11.13 -10.26
N LEU A 224 -2.21 11.05 -10.05
CA LEU A 224 -1.63 10.51 -8.82
C LEU A 224 -2.06 11.30 -7.57
N VAL A 225 -2.14 12.64 -7.67
CA VAL A 225 -2.62 13.50 -6.58
C VAL A 225 -4.10 13.27 -6.31
N ALA A 226 -4.95 13.48 -7.32
CA ALA A 226 -6.39 13.53 -7.14
C ALA A 226 -7.00 12.13 -6.97
N VAL A 227 -6.65 11.20 -7.86
CA VAL A 227 -7.27 9.88 -7.93
C VAL A 227 -6.48 8.87 -7.10
N GLY A 228 -5.16 8.77 -7.33
CA GLY A 228 -4.28 7.79 -6.68
C GLY A 228 -4.10 8.05 -5.19
N SER A 229 -4.10 9.30 -4.75
CA SER A 229 -3.91 9.63 -3.34
C SER A 229 -5.22 10.01 -2.67
N TRP A 230 -5.91 11.05 -3.09
CA TRP A 230 -7.09 11.54 -2.37
C TRP A 230 -8.29 10.56 -2.47
N PHE A 231 -8.73 10.27 -3.70
CA PHE A 231 -9.94 9.47 -3.92
C PHE A 231 -9.79 8.02 -3.43
N ALA A 232 -8.70 7.35 -3.81
CA ALA A 232 -8.47 5.95 -3.45
C ALA A 232 -8.28 5.75 -1.93
N PHE A 233 -7.55 6.63 -1.24
CA PHE A 233 -7.43 6.53 0.22
C PHE A 233 -8.76 6.81 0.95
N THR A 234 -9.61 7.66 0.41
CA THR A 234 -10.96 7.87 0.96
C THR A 234 -11.80 6.60 0.82
N ALA A 235 -11.77 5.95 -0.35
CA ALA A 235 -12.44 4.68 -0.58
C ALA A 235 -11.89 3.57 0.34
N TYR A 236 -10.57 3.50 0.50
CA TYR A 236 -9.91 2.56 1.39
C TYR A 236 -10.30 2.76 2.86
N ALA A 237 -10.25 4.00 3.36
CA ALA A 237 -10.67 4.33 4.72
C ALA A 237 -12.14 3.98 4.98
N TRP A 238 -13.01 4.21 3.98
CA TRP A 238 -14.41 3.80 4.05
C TRP A 238 -14.55 2.26 4.10
N LEU A 239 -13.79 1.53 3.27
CA LEU A 239 -13.79 0.07 3.27
C LEU A 239 -13.37 -0.52 4.62
N LEU A 240 -12.36 0.04 5.28
CA LEU A 240 -11.90 -0.42 6.59
C LEU A 240 -12.98 -0.34 7.67
N GLN A 241 -13.95 0.56 7.52
CA GLN A 241 -15.08 0.73 8.45
C GLN A 241 -16.30 -0.12 8.06
N ASN A 242 -16.44 -0.50 6.78
CA ASN A 242 -17.67 -1.07 6.23
C ASN A 242 -17.51 -2.48 5.64
N ALA A 243 -16.30 -3.02 5.59
CA ALA A 243 -16.03 -4.35 5.05
C ALA A 243 -15.06 -5.15 5.95
N PRO A 244 -15.14 -6.49 5.95
CA PRO A 244 -14.16 -7.32 6.63
C PRO A 244 -12.75 -7.04 6.08
N ILE A 245 -11.76 -6.89 6.99
CA ILE A 245 -10.38 -6.58 6.62
C ILE A 245 -9.77 -7.62 5.65
N SER A 246 -10.21 -8.88 5.74
CA SER A 246 -9.80 -9.94 4.81
C SER A 246 -10.27 -9.69 3.37
N ARG A 247 -11.43 -9.04 3.19
CA ARG A 247 -11.93 -8.64 1.89
C ARG A 247 -11.18 -7.41 1.38
N VAL A 248 -10.91 -6.45 2.25
CA VAL A 248 -10.13 -5.26 1.87
C VAL A 248 -8.72 -5.66 1.44
N ALA A 249 -8.06 -6.56 2.18
CA ALA A 249 -6.69 -7.01 1.90
C ALA A 249 -6.51 -7.70 0.52
N THR A 250 -7.62 -8.00 -0.18
CA THR A 250 -7.55 -8.61 -1.53
C THR A 250 -6.88 -7.71 -2.57
N TYR A 251 -6.82 -6.39 -2.35
CA TYR A 251 -6.10 -5.49 -3.26
C TYR A 251 -4.62 -5.89 -3.43
N ALA A 252 -4.01 -6.49 -2.40
CA ALA A 252 -2.60 -6.85 -2.43
C ALA A 252 -2.23 -7.87 -3.55
N TYR A 253 -3.18 -8.70 -3.98
CA TYR A 253 -2.98 -9.64 -5.08
C TYR A 253 -3.72 -9.28 -6.37
N VAL A 254 -4.67 -8.33 -6.32
CA VAL A 254 -5.36 -7.85 -7.53
C VAL A 254 -4.58 -6.72 -8.21
N ASN A 255 -4.00 -5.80 -7.44
CA ASN A 255 -3.26 -4.65 -7.98
C ASN A 255 -2.13 -5.03 -8.94
N PRO A 256 -1.27 -6.03 -8.65
CA PRO A 256 -0.22 -6.40 -9.60
C PRO A 256 -0.79 -6.95 -10.91
N VAL A 257 -1.93 -7.63 -10.89
CA VAL A 257 -2.59 -8.09 -12.11
C VAL A 257 -3.07 -6.91 -12.96
N VAL A 258 -3.67 -5.90 -12.31
CA VAL A 258 -4.08 -4.66 -13.00
C VAL A 258 -2.85 -3.94 -13.57
N ALA A 259 -1.76 -3.83 -12.80
CA ALA A 259 -0.53 -3.18 -13.25
C ALA A 259 0.10 -3.88 -14.46
N ILE A 260 0.17 -5.22 -14.45
CA ILE A 260 0.67 -6.00 -15.59
C ILE A 260 -0.17 -5.74 -16.84
N VAL A 261 -1.49 -5.82 -16.72
CA VAL A 261 -2.40 -5.59 -17.86
C VAL A 261 -2.24 -4.17 -18.41
N LEU A 262 -2.18 -3.17 -17.52
CA LEU A 262 -2.03 -1.78 -17.95
C LEU A 262 -0.65 -1.47 -18.52
N GLY A 263 0.42 -2.00 -17.94
CA GLY A 263 1.79 -1.87 -18.44
C GLY A 263 1.92 -2.45 -19.87
N TRP A 264 1.33 -3.62 -20.09
CA TRP A 264 1.29 -4.23 -21.40
C TRP A 264 0.45 -3.43 -22.42
N LEU A 265 -0.75 -2.99 -22.02
CA LEU A 265 -1.68 -2.32 -22.94
C LEU A 265 -1.29 -0.87 -23.29
N VAL A 266 -0.62 -0.14 -22.36
CA VAL A 266 -0.43 1.31 -22.47
C VAL A 266 1.03 1.70 -22.69
N LEU A 267 1.97 0.90 -22.17
CA LEU A 267 3.40 1.13 -22.23
C LEU A 267 4.14 0.09 -23.10
N ASP A 268 3.42 -0.82 -23.73
CA ASP A 268 3.99 -1.91 -24.55
C ASP A 268 5.05 -2.73 -23.76
N GLU A 269 4.89 -2.84 -22.42
CA GLU A 269 5.81 -3.59 -21.58
C GLU A 269 5.83 -5.05 -21.97
N VAL A 270 7.03 -5.60 -22.19
CA VAL A 270 7.19 -7.02 -22.56
C VAL A 270 7.02 -7.88 -21.31
N ILE A 271 6.06 -8.80 -21.35
CA ILE A 271 5.83 -9.76 -20.28
C ILE A 271 6.55 -11.06 -20.62
N THR A 272 7.65 -11.35 -19.92
CA THR A 272 8.40 -12.59 -20.14
C THR A 272 7.77 -13.78 -19.41
N PRO A 273 8.03 -15.03 -19.82
CA PRO A 273 7.59 -16.22 -19.08
C PRO A 273 8.04 -16.23 -17.63
N ILE A 274 9.24 -15.71 -17.34
CA ILE A 274 9.77 -15.60 -15.98
C ILE A 274 8.97 -14.61 -15.15
N THR A 275 8.61 -13.46 -15.73
CA THR A 275 7.70 -12.49 -15.09
C THR A 275 6.36 -13.14 -14.73
N LEU A 276 5.76 -13.93 -15.63
CA LEU A 276 4.51 -14.63 -15.38
C LEU A 276 4.64 -15.70 -14.28
N ILE A 277 5.73 -16.48 -14.28
CA ILE A 277 5.97 -17.51 -13.26
C ILE A 277 6.18 -16.83 -11.89
N GLY A 278 7.04 -15.81 -11.82
CA GLY A 278 7.28 -15.05 -10.60
C GLY A 278 5.99 -14.37 -10.08
N ALA A 279 5.20 -13.78 -10.97
CA ALA A 279 3.90 -13.20 -10.67
C ALA A 279 2.95 -14.24 -10.07
N ALA A 280 2.81 -15.41 -10.70
CA ALA A 280 1.95 -16.48 -10.21
C ALA A 280 2.37 -16.95 -8.81
N ILE A 281 3.68 -17.16 -8.58
CA ILE A 281 4.21 -17.58 -7.28
C ILE A 281 3.91 -16.53 -6.20
N ILE A 282 4.19 -15.24 -6.46
CA ILE A 282 3.94 -14.16 -5.50
C ILE A 282 2.44 -14.02 -5.22
N VAL A 283 1.62 -13.92 -6.26
CA VAL A 283 0.16 -13.73 -6.13
C VAL A 283 -0.50 -14.88 -5.37
N VAL A 284 -0.15 -16.12 -5.71
CA VAL A 284 -0.67 -17.30 -4.99
C VAL A 284 -0.21 -17.32 -3.53
N SER A 285 1.06 -17.02 -3.27
CA SER A 285 1.60 -16.97 -1.90
C SER A 285 0.91 -15.89 -1.06
N VAL A 286 0.74 -14.69 -1.60
CA VAL A 286 0.03 -13.60 -0.92
C VAL A 286 -1.43 -13.95 -0.69
N PHE A 287 -2.11 -14.55 -1.69
CA PHE A 287 -3.48 -15.06 -1.52
C PHE A 287 -3.58 -16.07 -0.38
N LEU A 288 -2.66 -17.05 -0.30
CA LEU A 288 -2.62 -18.04 0.78
C LEU A 288 -2.41 -17.38 2.15
N VAL A 289 -1.44 -16.46 2.26
CA VAL A 289 -1.20 -15.71 3.51
C VAL A 289 -2.46 -14.97 3.96
N VAL A 290 -3.09 -14.21 3.06
CA VAL A 290 -4.32 -13.45 3.38
C VAL A 290 -5.45 -14.37 3.81
N ARG A 291 -5.63 -15.52 3.16
CA ARG A 291 -6.67 -16.51 3.49
C ARG A 291 -6.43 -17.17 4.84
N ILE A 292 -5.20 -17.59 5.15
CA ILE A 292 -4.85 -18.22 6.43
C ILE A 292 -5.07 -17.23 7.58
N GLU A 293 -4.56 -16.01 7.45
CA GLU A 293 -4.71 -14.97 8.47
C GLU A 293 -6.19 -14.57 8.70
N ALA A 294 -6.98 -14.54 7.62
CA ALA A 294 -8.42 -14.27 7.71
C ALA A 294 -9.18 -15.38 8.47
N GLY A 295 -8.84 -16.63 8.20
CA GLY A 295 -9.45 -17.80 8.89
C GLY A 295 -9.19 -17.79 10.40
N LEU A 296 -7.96 -17.48 10.80
CA LEU A 296 -7.60 -17.38 12.22
C LEU A 296 -8.38 -16.30 12.97
N ARG A 297 -8.49 -15.10 12.38
CA ARG A 297 -9.25 -14.01 13.00
C ARG A 297 -10.73 -14.36 13.16
N ALA A 298 -11.31 -15.11 12.22
CA ALA A 298 -12.68 -15.58 12.29
C ALA A 298 -12.89 -16.59 13.44
N ASN A 299 -11.95 -17.52 13.63
CA ASN A 299 -12.00 -18.51 14.70
C ASN A 299 -11.87 -17.87 16.09
N VAL A 300 -10.89 -16.97 16.28
CA VAL A 300 -10.71 -16.25 17.56
C VAL A 300 -11.97 -15.42 17.91
N LYS A 301 -12.61 -14.82 16.91
CA LYS A 301 -13.85 -14.06 17.11
C LYS A 301 -15.02 -15.00 17.53
N ARG A 302 -15.11 -16.20 16.96
CA ARG A 302 -16.13 -17.21 17.33
C ARG A 302 -15.94 -17.71 18.76
N GLU A 303 -14.71 -18.02 19.16
CA GLU A 303 -14.39 -18.47 20.52
C GLU A 303 -14.73 -17.41 21.58
N ARG A 304 -14.44 -16.13 21.32
CA ARG A 304 -14.80 -15.04 22.23
C ARG A 304 -16.31 -14.83 22.37
N HIS A 305 -17.11 -15.09 21.34
CA HIS A 305 -18.57 -14.97 21.39
C HIS A 305 -19.22 -16.25 21.94
N GLY A 306 -18.69 -17.43 21.69
CA GLY A 306 -19.19 -18.70 22.20
C GLY A 306 -18.91 -18.88 23.69
N GLY A 307 -17.73 -18.47 24.17
CA GLY A 307 -17.37 -18.53 25.60
C GLY A 307 -18.20 -17.60 26.49
N GLY A 308 -18.70 -16.49 25.94
CA GLY A 308 -19.61 -15.57 26.67
C GLY A 308 -21.02 -16.12 26.90
N GLN A 309 -21.50 -17.00 26.03
CA GLN A 309 -22.82 -17.64 26.19
C GLN A 309 -22.82 -18.78 27.19
N ILE A 310 -21.72 -19.52 27.33
CA ILE A 310 -21.59 -20.60 28.30
C ILE A 310 -21.45 -20.02 29.72
N GLY A 311 -20.78 -18.90 29.90
CA GLY A 311 -20.64 -18.23 31.20
C GLY A 311 -21.94 -17.65 31.73
N THR A 312 -22.82 -17.12 30.86
CA THR A 312 -24.14 -16.58 31.25
C THR A 312 -25.15 -17.69 31.54
N ALA A 313 -25.11 -18.84 30.87
CA ALA A 313 -25.96 -19.97 31.15
C ALA A 313 -25.61 -20.61 32.53
N ALA A 314 -24.33 -20.77 32.85
CA ALA A 314 -23.86 -21.30 34.10
C ALA A 314 -24.08 -20.39 35.32
N ALA A 315 -24.22 -19.06 35.08
CA ALA A 315 -24.55 -18.12 36.15
C ALA A 315 -26.05 -18.12 36.48
N LEU A 316 -26.92 -18.34 35.48
CA LEU A 316 -28.38 -18.43 35.69
C LEU A 316 -28.83 -19.74 36.36
N GLU A 317 -28.06 -20.84 36.29
CA GLU A 317 -28.34 -22.09 36.99
C GLU A 317 -27.89 -22.09 38.46
N ARG A 318 -27.13 -21.09 38.93
CA ARG A 318 -26.70 -20.99 40.32
C ARG A 318 -27.60 -20.12 41.21
N ASP A 319 -28.48 -19.34 40.62
CA ASP A 319 -29.39 -18.42 41.33
C ASP A 319 -30.85 -18.88 41.31
N GLY A 320 -31.15 -20.11 40.90
CA GLY A 320 -32.45 -20.79 40.98
C GLY A 320 -32.37 -22.00 41.94
#